data_5151d3ef53f2068055149213e8144378
#
_entry.id   5151d3ef53f2068055149213e8144378
#
_cell.length_a   1.000
_cell.length_b   1.000
_cell.length_c   1.000
_cell.angle_alpha   90.00
_cell.angle_beta   90.00
_cell.angle_gamma   90.00
#
_symmetry.space_group_name_H-M   'P 1'
#
loop_
_entity.id
_entity.type
_entity.pdbx_description
1 polymer ?
#
loop_
_entity_poly.entity_id
_entity_poly.type
_entity_poly.pdbx_seq_one_letter_code
_entity_poly.pdbx_strand_id
1 'polypeptide(L)'
;MTANGSPYASHTDAETEAMLSAIGAESEAELFDIPESVRFDESLGIEQRGEQAVRSLIDRTLERNDDLIEFLGRGHYDHYVPSMVDQLSSRSEFLTSYTQYQPEVAQGFLQALFEYQSMLVELTGLPVANCSMYDAATALGEAATLAIRVRAVDGDRVLVPERLQEGRRRTLESYLVGHDVGIETYPMADGIADVEALSERMGEETLLVYAETPTVRGTIEERLDAIGDLAADSGALFVVGSDPVALSVLERPADVGADVAIGEAATLGLPAAYGMGTGLFACREEFLRQVPGRLVGASEDASGRRAYTLTLQTREQHIRRERATSNICTNQAWVALRTAMHLAWLGPDGLIDLAEDCVTRPKELAARIDDIRGIGAPVHDRHHFREFVARTDQPAAAVAADLERDGYAVHVLDEHEIQICTTETNEDAIDGFLEALREAAR
;
A
#
# COMPACT_ATOMS: atom_id res chain seq x y z
N MET A 1 -45.16 17.69 -11.26
CA MET A 1 -45.08 17.75 -9.79
C MET A 1 -43.63 17.92 -9.46
N THR A 2 -43.23 19.13 -9.17
CA THR A 2 -41.94 19.39 -8.56
C THR A 2 -42.03 18.88 -7.13
N ALA A 3 -41.38 17.78 -6.81
CA ALA A 3 -41.23 17.35 -5.45
C ALA A 3 -40.31 18.35 -4.75
N ASN A 4 -40.91 19.28 -4.03
CA ASN A 4 -40.19 20.19 -3.18
C ASN A 4 -39.71 19.38 -1.99
N GLY A 5 -38.41 19.07 -1.98
CA GLY A 5 -37.75 18.37 -0.90
C GLY A 5 -36.92 17.17 -1.40
N SER A 6 -35.75 17.03 -0.83
CA SER A 6 -34.91 15.85 -0.93
C SER A 6 -35.40 14.80 0.07
N PRO A 7 -35.31 13.48 -0.20
CA PRO A 7 -35.57 12.48 0.84
C PRO A 7 -34.67 12.61 2.09
N TYR A 8 -33.60 13.40 1.98
CA TYR A 8 -32.67 13.72 3.07
C TYR A 8 -33.00 15.06 3.78
N ALA A 9 -33.80 15.94 3.13
CA ALA A 9 -34.32 17.20 3.68
C ALA A 9 -35.79 17.25 3.36
N SER A 10 -36.61 16.70 4.23
CA SER A 10 -38.06 16.45 3.96
C SER A 10 -38.99 17.62 4.20
N HIS A 11 -38.47 18.77 4.67
CA HIS A 11 -39.28 19.96 4.90
C HIS A 11 -39.58 20.69 3.60
N THR A 12 -40.75 21.30 3.58
CA THR A 12 -41.26 22.12 2.47
C THR A 12 -40.77 23.56 2.59
N ASP A 13 -40.89 24.34 1.49
CA ASP A 13 -40.53 25.77 1.49
C ASP A 13 -41.29 26.53 2.58
N ALA A 14 -42.57 26.24 2.81
CA ALA A 14 -43.36 26.86 3.87
C ALA A 14 -42.88 26.52 5.28
N GLU A 15 -42.36 25.31 5.49
CA GLU A 15 -41.76 24.93 6.77
C GLU A 15 -40.40 25.58 6.95
N THR A 16 -39.61 25.74 5.87
CA THR A 16 -38.37 26.50 5.88
C THR A 16 -38.59 27.96 6.24
N GLU A 17 -39.59 28.61 5.61
CA GLU A 17 -40.01 30.00 5.93
C GLU A 17 -40.44 30.14 7.40
N ALA A 18 -41.21 29.17 7.91
CA ALA A 18 -41.64 29.18 9.32
C ALA A 18 -40.47 29.03 10.30
N MET A 19 -39.47 28.15 9.97
CA MET A 19 -38.26 27.99 10.77
C MET A 19 -37.40 29.27 10.74
N LEU A 20 -37.17 29.88 9.58
CA LEU A 20 -36.42 31.13 9.46
C LEU A 20 -37.07 32.24 10.26
N SER A 21 -38.41 32.39 10.12
CA SER A 21 -39.18 33.38 10.88
C SER A 21 -39.07 33.16 12.40
N ALA A 22 -39.05 31.90 12.87
CA ALA A 22 -38.94 31.59 14.30
C ALA A 22 -37.60 32.01 14.92
N ILE A 23 -36.54 32.06 14.10
CA ILE A 23 -35.20 32.48 14.55
C ILE A 23 -34.88 33.94 14.15
N GLY A 24 -35.81 34.62 13.45
CA GLY A 24 -35.66 36.02 13.04
C GLY A 24 -34.70 36.23 11.84
N ALA A 25 -34.51 35.22 11.02
CA ALA A 25 -33.75 35.30 9.77
C ALA A 25 -34.69 35.48 8.57
N GLU A 26 -34.27 36.28 7.60
CA GLU A 26 -35.02 36.52 6.34
C GLU A 26 -34.72 35.47 5.27
N SER A 27 -33.54 34.86 5.35
CA SER A 27 -33.09 33.84 4.40
C SER A 27 -32.11 32.84 5.02
N GLU A 28 -31.98 31.66 4.41
CA GLU A 28 -30.94 30.67 4.81
C GLU A 28 -29.52 31.25 4.67
N ALA A 29 -29.29 32.18 3.74
CA ALA A 29 -27.97 32.79 3.51
C ALA A 29 -27.50 33.58 4.75
N GLU A 30 -28.41 34.13 5.55
CA GLU A 30 -28.06 34.86 6.78
C GLU A 30 -27.52 33.92 7.90
N LEU A 31 -27.76 32.61 7.80
CA LEU A 31 -27.28 31.65 8.76
C LEU A 31 -25.79 31.32 8.57
N PHE A 32 -25.24 31.75 7.45
CA PHE A 32 -23.85 31.45 7.08
C PHE A 32 -23.06 32.74 6.89
N ASP A 33 -22.03 32.95 7.67
CA ASP A 33 -21.12 34.09 7.50
C ASP A 33 -20.10 33.79 6.38
N ILE A 34 -20.59 33.72 5.14
CA ILE A 34 -19.76 33.48 3.95
C ILE A 34 -19.45 34.85 3.30
N PRO A 35 -18.16 35.23 3.22
CA PRO A 35 -17.77 36.46 2.53
C PRO A 35 -18.29 36.47 1.08
N GLU A 36 -18.83 37.61 0.64
CA GLU A 36 -19.38 37.76 -0.69
C GLU A 36 -18.37 37.45 -1.81
N SER A 37 -17.08 37.74 -1.56
CA SER A 37 -15.98 37.49 -2.49
C SER A 37 -15.70 36.00 -2.76
N VAL A 38 -16.22 35.09 -1.94
CA VAL A 38 -16.04 33.62 -2.09
C VAL A 38 -17.39 32.89 -2.23
N ARG A 39 -18.51 33.65 -2.30
CA ARG A 39 -19.84 33.08 -2.48
C ARG A 39 -19.97 32.57 -3.91
N PHE A 40 -20.44 31.34 -4.05
CA PHE A 40 -20.79 30.77 -5.34
C PHE A 40 -22.32 30.87 -5.55
N ASP A 41 -22.74 31.83 -6.36
CA ASP A 41 -24.18 32.11 -6.61
C ASP A 41 -24.68 31.50 -7.94
N GLU A 42 -23.81 30.78 -8.65
CA GLU A 42 -24.16 30.17 -9.93
C GLU A 42 -24.65 28.72 -9.75
N SER A 43 -25.42 28.23 -10.71
CA SER A 43 -25.73 26.80 -10.80
C SER A 43 -24.50 26.01 -11.12
N LEU A 44 -24.30 24.85 -10.44
CA LEU A 44 -23.23 23.90 -10.77
C LEU A 44 -23.28 23.37 -12.21
N GLY A 45 -24.36 23.68 -12.97
CA GLY A 45 -24.50 23.24 -14.36
C GLY A 45 -24.67 21.73 -14.51
N ILE A 46 -24.96 21.01 -13.42
CA ILE A 46 -25.19 19.57 -13.44
C ILE A 46 -26.67 19.32 -13.81
N GLU A 47 -26.86 18.74 -15.01
CA GLU A 47 -28.18 18.32 -15.43
C GLU A 47 -28.67 17.11 -14.63
N GLN A 48 -29.93 17.14 -14.23
CA GLN A 48 -30.59 15.97 -13.64
C GLN A 48 -30.75 14.90 -14.73
N ARG A 49 -30.21 13.69 -14.44
CA ARG A 49 -30.29 12.54 -15.33
C ARG A 49 -30.87 11.35 -14.59
N GLY A 50 -31.62 10.50 -15.29
CA GLY A 50 -32.05 9.22 -14.75
C GLY A 50 -30.89 8.22 -14.63
N GLU A 51 -31.01 7.26 -13.72
CA GLU A 51 -29.96 6.24 -13.43
C GLU A 51 -29.45 5.55 -14.70
N GLN A 52 -30.34 5.13 -15.61
CA GLN A 52 -29.98 4.47 -16.86
C GLN A 52 -29.05 5.35 -17.73
N ALA A 53 -29.35 6.68 -17.81
CA ALA A 53 -28.53 7.60 -18.59
C ALA A 53 -27.17 7.82 -17.96
N VAL A 54 -27.10 7.86 -16.60
CA VAL A 54 -25.82 7.98 -15.86
C VAL A 54 -24.98 6.74 -16.07
N ARG A 55 -25.55 5.54 -15.91
CA ARG A 55 -24.83 4.29 -16.14
C ARG A 55 -24.28 4.21 -17.56
N SER A 56 -25.11 4.46 -18.58
CA SER A 56 -24.65 4.46 -19.97
C SER A 56 -23.57 5.50 -20.28
N LEU A 57 -23.56 6.62 -19.55
CA LEU A 57 -22.49 7.63 -19.68
C LEU A 57 -21.18 7.12 -19.07
N ILE A 58 -21.27 6.52 -17.88
CA ILE A 58 -20.10 5.98 -17.19
C ILE A 58 -19.51 4.81 -17.97
N ASP A 59 -20.36 3.85 -18.41
CA ASP A 59 -19.93 2.71 -19.20
C ASP A 59 -19.14 3.16 -20.45
N ARG A 60 -19.69 4.09 -21.24
CA ARG A 60 -18.99 4.66 -22.40
C ARG A 60 -17.72 5.44 -22.06
N THR A 61 -17.62 5.97 -20.85
CA THR A 61 -16.40 6.66 -20.40
C THR A 61 -15.32 5.65 -20.04
N LEU A 62 -15.71 4.57 -19.38
CA LEU A 62 -14.83 3.48 -18.99
C LEU A 62 -14.38 2.62 -20.18
N GLU A 63 -15.25 2.44 -21.21
CA GLU A 63 -14.89 1.78 -22.48
C GLU A 63 -13.74 2.47 -23.24
N ARG A 64 -13.31 3.66 -22.80
CA ARG A 64 -12.15 4.36 -23.35
C ARG A 64 -10.84 3.94 -22.73
N ASN A 65 -10.87 3.15 -21.67
CA ASN A 65 -9.68 2.52 -21.13
C ASN A 65 -9.29 1.35 -22.05
N ASP A 66 -8.02 1.24 -22.35
CA ASP A 66 -7.52 0.12 -23.14
C ASP A 66 -7.49 -1.14 -22.24
N ASP A 67 -7.85 -2.28 -22.85
CA ASP A 67 -7.79 -3.60 -22.20
C ASP A 67 -6.44 -4.23 -22.53
N LEU A 68 -5.44 -3.90 -21.73
CA LEU A 68 -4.06 -4.37 -21.91
C LEU A 68 -3.75 -5.53 -20.97
N ILE A 69 -2.97 -6.47 -21.44
CA ILE A 69 -2.35 -7.49 -20.60
C ILE A 69 -1.15 -6.85 -19.90
N GLU A 70 -1.25 -6.71 -18.59
CA GLU A 70 -0.30 -5.95 -17.80
C GLU A 70 0.88 -6.82 -17.36
N PHE A 71 2.09 -6.43 -17.76
CA PHE A 71 3.36 -6.87 -17.19
C PHE A 71 3.92 -5.78 -16.28
N LEU A 72 3.04 -5.07 -15.58
CA LEU A 72 3.32 -3.98 -14.65
C LEU A 72 3.56 -4.53 -13.24
N GLY A 73 4.36 -3.79 -12.46
CA GLY A 73 4.71 -4.18 -11.09
C GLY A 73 5.03 -2.94 -10.23
N ARG A 74 6.24 -2.86 -9.68
CA ARG A 74 6.76 -1.75 -8.88
C ARG A 74 5.97 -1.50 -7.59
N GLY A 75 5.60 -2.61 -6.92
CA GLY A 75 4.92 -2.56 -5.64
C GLY A 75 3.40 -2.71 -5.71
N HIS A 76 2.81 -2.73 -6.91
CA HIS A 76 1.43 -3.11 -7.16
C HIS A 76 1.42 -4.33 -8.06
N TYR A 77 1.07 -5.47 -7.50
CA TYR A 77 1.11 -6.76 -8.20
C TYR A 77 -0.30 -7.32 -8.33
N ASP A 78 -0.66 -7.75 -9.53
CA ASP A 78 -1.94 -8.39 -9.77
C ASP A 78 -1.81 -9.90 -9.53
N HIS A 79 -2.31 -10.35 -8.39
CA HIS A 79 -2.47 -11.76 -8.06
C HIS A 79 -3.94 -12.18 -8.16
N TYR A 80 -4.19 -13.42 -8.55
CA TYR A 80 -5.55 -13.95 -8.62
C TYR A 80 -6.24 -13.92 -7.27
N VAL A 81 -7.34 -13.18 -7.17
CA VAL A 81 -8.16 -13.13 -5.96
C VAL A 81 -9.30 -14.16 -6.06
N PRO A 82 -9.34 -15.18 -5.20
CA PRO A 82 -10.40 -16.18 -5.22
C PRO A 82 -11.78 -15.55 -4.98
N SER A 83 -12.78 -15.97 -5.76
CA SER A 83 -14.16 -15.45 -5.67
C SER A 83 -14.78 -15.61 -4.27
N MET A 84 -14.31 -16.60 -3.50
CA MET A 84 -14.75 -16.75 -2.10
C MET A 84 -14.34 -15.58 -1.21
N VAL A 85 -13.23 -14.91 -1.50
CA VAL A 85 -12.80 -13.70 -0.75
C VAL A 85 -13.85 -12.61 -0.92
N ASP A 86 -14.34 -12.37 -2.14
CA ASP A 86 -15.41 -11.40 -2.41
C ASP A 86 -16.71 -11.77 -1.72
N GLN A 87 -17.10 -13.04 -1.78
CA GLN A 87 -18.34 -13.52 -1.15
C GLN A 87 -18.29 -13.43 0.37
N LEU A 88 -17.19 -13.83 1.00
CA LEU A 88 -17.09 -13.82 2.46
C LEU A 88 -16.94 -12.40 2.99
N SER A 89 -16.12 -11.56 2.37
CA SER A 89 -15.90 -10.18 2.81
C SER A 89 -17.15 -9.29 2.66
N SER A 90 -18.09 -9.69 1.79
CA SER A 90 -19.36 -8.98 1.57
C SER A 90 -20.49 -9.44 2.50
N ARG A 91 -20.24 -10.38 3.40
CA ARG A 91 -21.27 -10.87 4.34
C ARG A 91 -21.62 -9.80 5.39
N SER A 92 -22.89 -9.78 5.76
CA SER A 92 -23.42 -8.82 6.74
C SER A 92 -22.72 -8.89 8.10
N GLU A 93 -22.22 -10.06 8.48
CA GLU A 93 -21.49 -10.27 9.74
C GLU A 93 -20.22 -9.41 9.84
N PHE A 94 -19.64 -9.03 8.70
CA PHE A 94 -18.48 -8.15 8.62
C PHE A 94 -18.83 -6.69 8.30
N LEU A 95 -19.99 -6.44 7.67
CA LEU A 95 -20.37 -5.11 7.14
C LEU A 95 -21.40 -4.38 8.02
N THR A 96 -21.88 -4.97 9.12
CA THR A 96 -22.94 -4.37 9.95
C THR A 96 -22.51 -3.17 10.76
N SER A 97 -21.22 -3.02 11.05
CA SER A 97 -20.68 -1.83 11.73
C SER A 97 -19.69 -1.10 10.83
N TYR A 98 -19.83 0.21 10.74
CA TYR A 98 -18.89 1.06 10.01
C TYR A 98 -17.47 0.96 10.57
N THR A 99 -17.37 0.93 11.88
CA THR A 99 -16.11 0.74 12.60
C THR A 99 -16.29 -0.29 13.72
N GLN A 100 -15.21 -0.96 14.10
CA GLN A 100 -15.22 -2.01 15.11
C GLN A 100 -15.13 -1.45 16.54
N TYR A 101 -15.60 -0.21 16.76
CA TYR A 101 -15.55 0.45 18.07
C TYR A 101 -16.53 -0.16 19.09
N GLN A 102 -17.54 -0.89 18.62
CA GLN A 102 -18.51 -1.58 19.46
C GLN A 102 -18.21 -3.08 19.45
N PRO A 103 -17.35 -3.56 20.38
CA PRO A 103 -16.93 -4.97 20.38
C PRO A 103 -18.11 -5.94 20.58
N GLU A 104 -19.19 -5.51 21.21
CA GLU A 104 -20.38 -6.35 21.46
C GLU A 104 -21.03 -6.85 20.16
N VAL A 105 -20.93 -6.10 19.06
CA VAL A 105 -21.54 -6.44 17.76
C VAL A 105 -20.50 -6.78 16.69
N ALA A 106 -19.20 -6.59 16.95
CA ALA A 106 -18.13 -6.74 15.97
C ALA A 106 -17.15 -7.89 16.29
N GLN A 107 -17.50 -8.84 17.18
CA GLN A 107 -16.58 -9.89 17.65
C GLN A 107 -15.97 -10.71 16.50
N GLY A 108 -16.77 -11.11 15.50
CA GLY A 108 -16.26 -11.90 14.36
C GLY A 108 -15.27 -11.10 13.50
N PHE A 109 -15.55 -9.82 13.27
CA PHE A 109 -14.64 -8.97 12.52
C PHE A 109 -13.33 -8.69 13.30
N LEU A 110 -13.44 -8.37 14.58
CA LEU A 110 -12.28 -8.17 15.45
C LEU A 110 -11.42 -9.42 15.55
N GLN A 111 -12.03 -10.61 15.65
CA GLN A 111 -11.30 -11.87 15.62
C GLN A 111 -10.52 -12.02 14.31
N ALA A 112 -11.15 -11.81 13.16
CA ALA A 112 -10.49 -11.92 11.86
C ALA A 112 -9.32 -10.91 11.70
N LEU A 113 -9.47 -9.69 12.23
CA LEU A 113 -8.38 -8.71 12.27
C LEU A 113 -7.25 -9.11 13.22
N PHE A 114 -7.57 -9.75 14.34
CA PHE A 114 -6.56 -10.30 15.24
C PHE A 114 -5.79 -11.46 14.58
N GLU A 115 -6.47 -12.31 13.81
CA GLU A 115 -5.85 -13.35 13.00
C GLU A 115 -4.95 -12.76 11.91
N TYR A 116 -5.39 -11.69 11.21
CA TYR A 116 -4.54 -10.94 10.28
C TYR A 116 -3.24 -10.45 10.94
N GLN A 117 -3.33 -9.79 12.10
CA GLN A 117 -2.15 -9.36 12.86
C GLN A 117 -1.23 -10.53 13.19
N SER A 118 -1.80 -11.68 13.59
CA SER A 118 -1.05 -12.87 13.93
C SER A 118 -0.30 -13.45 12.71
N MET A 119 -0.93 -13.45 11.53
CA MET A 119 -0.29 -13.86 10.28
C MET A 119 0.90 -12.96 9.94
N LEU A 120 0.75 -11.64 10.11
CA LEU A 120 1.86 -10.71 9.88
C LEU A 120 3.00 -10.87 10.91
N VAL A 121 2.67 -11.17 12.15
CA VAL A 121 3.66 -11.50 13.20
C VAL A 121 4.47 -12.73 12.81
N GLU A 122 3.84 -13.79 12.32
CA GLU A 122 4.52 -15.00 11.86
C GLU A 122 5.41 -14.73 10.65
N LEU A 123 4.92 -13.98 9.66
CA LEU A 123 5.68 -13.67 8.44
C LEU A 123 6.88 -12.75 8.71
N THR A 124 6.73 -11.78 9.59
CA THR A 124 7.79 -10.80 9.88
C THR A 124 8.73 -11.21 11.00
N GLY A 125 8.31 -12.13 11.88
CA GLY A 125 8.99 -12.46 13.12
C GLY A 125 8.92 -11.36 14.18
N LEU A 126 8.28 -10.22 13.91
CA LEU A 126 8.13 -9.10 14.83
C LEU A 126 6.84 -9.26 15.67
N PRO A 127 6.88 -9.06 17.00
CA PRO A 127 5.79 -9.47 17.90
C PRO A 127 4.54 -8.59 17.86
N VAL A 128 4.58 -7.44 17.21
CA VAL A 128 3.45 -6.50 17.12
C VAL A 128 3.16 -6.15 15.68
N ALA A 129 1.93 -6.37 15.23
CA ALA A 129 1.45 -5.90 13.93
C ALA A 129 0.12 -5.18 14.07
N ASN A 130 -0.12 -4.13 13.27
CA ASN A 130 -1.41 -3.45 13.21
C ASN A 130 -2.34 -4.09 12.17
N CYS A 131 -3.60 -3.65 12.13
CA CYS A 131 -4.60 -4.13 11.18
C CYS A 131 -5.25 -3.01 10.36
N SER A 132 -4.63 -1.85 10.29
CA SER A 132 -5.14 -0.73 9.49
C SER A 132 -4.01 0.24 9.15
N MET A 133 -3.48 0.12 7.95
CA MET A 133 -2.57 1.07 7.29
C MET A 133 -3.09 1.33 5.87
N TYR A 134 -2.83 2.51 5.31
CA TYR A 134 -3.34 2.82 3.97
C TYR A 134 -2.58 2.06 2.89
N ASP A 135 -1.26 2.10 2.93
CA ASP A 135 -0.36 1.48 1.95
C ASP A 135 1.08 1.41 2.50
N ALA A 136 1.99 0.85 1.72
CA ALA A 136 3.41 0.79 2.05
C ALA A 136 4.07 2.18 2.16
N ALA A 137 3.60 3.17 1.39
CA ALA A 137 4.19 4.51 1.40
C ALA A 137 3.88 5.24 2.71
N THR A 138 2.63 5.18 3.17
CA THR A 138 2.24 5.73 4.48
C THR A 138 2.86 4.94 5.63
N ALA A 139 3.06 3.63 5.47
CA ALA A 139 3.76 2.83 6.47
C ALA A 139 5.21 3.28 6.65
N LEU A 140 5.92 3.63 5.57
CA LEU A 140 7.27 4.21 5.64
C LEU A 140 7.25 5.59 6.33
N GLY A 141 6.31 6.45 5.99
CA GLY A 141 6.13 7.75 6.65
C GLY A 141 5.88 7.64 8.16
N GLU A 142 5.01 6.70 8.56
CA GLU A 142 4.74 6.41 9.98
C GLU A 142 5.95 5.81 10.70
N ALA A 143 6.75 4.96 10.03
CA ALA A 143 8.01 4.45 10.59
C ALA A 143 9.02 5.56 10.83
N ALA A 144 9.13 6.52 9.90
CA ALA A 144 10.02 7.69 10.05
C ALA A 144 9.58 8.60 11.21
N THR A 145 8.29 8.88 11.34
CA THR A 145 7.76 9.66 12.46
C THR A 145 7.85 8.90 13.79
N LEU A 146 7.75 7.56 13.77
CA LEU A 146 8.02 6.73 14.93
C LEU A 146 9.50 6.89 15.36
N ALA A 147 10.43 6.81 14.42
CA ALA A 147 11.87 6.99 14.71
C ALA A 147 12.15 8.33 15.39
N ILE A 148 11.55 9.43 14.92
CA ILE A 148 11.67 10.76 15.54
C ILE A 148 11.17 10.75 17.00
N ARG A 149 10.10 10.00 17.30
CA ARG A 149 9.52 9.96 18.65
C ARG A 149 10.28 9.07 19.64
N VAL A 150 10.87 7.97 19.16
CA VAL A 150 11.43 6.95 20.04
C VAL A 150 12.95 7.05 20.23
N ARG A 151 13.63 7.64 19.26
CA ARG A 151 15.07 7.87 19.42
C ARG A 151 15.34 9.07 20.32
N ALA A 152 16.18 8.86 21.31
CA ALA A 152 16.60 9.89 22.29
C ALA A 152 17.82 10.70 21.80
N VAL A 153 18.03 10.78 20.49
CA VAL A 153 19.13 11.55 19.87
C VAL A 153 18.56 12.66 19.00
N ASP A 154 19.28 13.77 18.91
CA ASP A 154 18.98 14.85 17.97
C ASP A 154 19.40 14.42 16.54
N GLY A 155 18.75 13.37 16.02
CA GLY A 155 18.96 12.87 14.67
C GLY A 155 18.17 13.71 13.67
N ASP A 156 18.77 13.93 12.51
CA ASP A 156 18.22 14.82 11.49
C ASP A 156 18.08 14.16 10.11
N ARG A 157 18.34 12.83 10.01
CA ARG A 157 18.30 12.19 8.70
C ARG A 157 17.68 10.81 8.68
N VAL A 158 17.00 10.53 7.55
CA VAL A 158 16.46 9.23 7.15
C VAL A 158 17.21 8.76 5.91
N LEU A 159 17.82 7.58 5.95
CA LEU A 159 18.52 6.98 4.82
C LEU A 159 17.63 6.01 4.07
N VAL A 160 17.51 6.20 2.74
CA VAL A 160 16.72 5.36 1.85
C VAL A 160 17.55 4.96 0.61
N PRO A 161 17.22 3.87 -0.10
CA PRO A 161 17.92 3.55 -1.34
C PRO A 161 17.73 4.64 -2.40
N GLU A 162 18.75 4.89 -3.23
CA GLU A 162 18.66 5.88 -4.31
C GLU A 162 17.52 5.60 -5.31
N ARG A 163 17.14 4.31 -5.43
CA ARG A 163 16.06 3.83 -6.30
C ARG A 163 14.80 3.48 -5.50
N LEU A 164 14.39 4.35 -4.61
CA LEU A 164 13.10 4.24 -3.94
C LEU A 164 11.97 4.60 -4.93
N GLN A 165 10.86 3.85 -4.86
CA GLN A 165 9.66 4.15 -5.66
C GLN A 165 9.20 5.59 -5.39
N GLU A 166 8.93 6.35 -6.47
CA GLU A 166 8.68 7.81 -6.39
C GLU A 166 7.50 8.17 -5.50
N GLY A 167 6.41 7.39 -5.53
CA GLY A 167 5.26 7.62 -4.66
C GLY A 167 5.60 7.46 -3.18
N ARG A 168 6.42 6.44 -2.83
CA ARG A 168 6.92 6.26 -1.46
C ARG A 168 7.80 7.42 -1.02
N ARG A 169 8.68 7.88 -1.91
CA ARG A 169 9.54 9.03 -1.65
C ARG A 169 8.74 10.30 -1.34
N ARG A 170 7.80 10.64 -2.22
CA ARG A 170 6.96 11.85 -2.04
C ARG A 170 6.09 11.79 -0.80
N THR A 171 5.57 10.61 -0.47
CA THR A 171 4.81 10.40 0.76
C THR A 171 5.70 10.60 1.98
N LEU A 172 6.90 10.01 2.00
CA LEU A 172 7.87 10.22 3.08
C LEU A 172 8.23 11.70 3.23
N GLU A 173 8.51 12.41 2.12
CA GLU A 173 8.75 13.86 2.12
C GLU A 173 7.57 14.61 2.77
N SER A 174 6.33 14.24 2.44
CA SER A 174 5.12 14.86 3.01
C SER A 174 4.98 14.61 4.52
N TYR A 175 5.34 13.42 5.00
CA TYR A 175 5.33 13.09 6.42
C TYR A 175 6.38 13.86 7.21
N LEU A 176 7.51 14.17 6.60
CA LEU A 176 8.62 14.88 7.24
C LEU A 176 8.50 16.41 7.14
N VAL A 177 7.54 16.92 6.37
CA VAL A 177 7.25 18.37 6.36
C VAL A 177 6.93 18.85 7.76
N GLY A 178 7.68 19.85 8.24
CA GLY A 178 7.53 20.41 9.59
C GLY A 178 8.36 19.71 10.67
N HIS A 179 9.09 18.66 10.31
CA HIS A 179 10.18 18.10 11.10
C HIS A 179 11.52 18.60 10.55
N ASP A 180 12.49 18.82 11.41
CA ASP A 180 13.85 19.20 10.98
C ASP A 180 14.66 17.93 10.67
N VAL A 181 14.18 17.17 9.67
CA VAL A 181 14.70 15.86 9.27
C VAL A 181 14.80 15.79 7.76
N GLY A 182 16.00 15.51 7.25
CA GLY A 182 16.29 15.32 5.83
C GLY A 182 16.17 13.88 5.39
N ILE A 183 15.90 13.70 4.08
CA ILE A 183 15.97 12.41 3.41
C ILE A 183 17.25 12.37 2.59
N GLU A 184 18.13 11.44 2.90
CA GLU A 184 19.34 11.17 2.12
C GLU A 184 19.25 9.80 1.46
N THR A 185 19.88 9.66 0.30
CA THR A 185 19.91 8.38 -0.41
C THR A 185 21.27 7.71 -0.24
N TYR A 186 21.26 6.39 -0.16
CA TYR A 186 22.47 5.59 -0.31
C TYR A 186 22.50 4.89 -1.68
N PRO A 187 23.70 4.67 -2.27
CA PRO A 187 23.82 4.07 -3.58
C PRO A 187 23.50 2.59 -3.60
N MET A 188 23.14 2.13 -4.79
CA MET A 188 22.89 0.72 -5.10
C MET A 188 23.98 0.21 -6.06
N ALA A 189 24.44 -1.01 -5.87
CA ALA A 189 25.38 -1.69 -6.76
C ALA A 189 24.73 -2.97 -7.28
N ASP A 190 24.62 -3.11 -8.61
CA ASP A 190 23.99 -4.26 -9.25
C ASP A 190 22.60 -4.61 -8.68
N GLY A 191 21.77 -3.59 -8.42
CA GLY A 191 20.40 -3.74 -7.98
C GLY A 191 20.18 -3.97 -6.49
N ILE A 192 21.22 -4.06 -5.67
CA ILE A 192 21.17 -4.19 -4.21
C ILE A 192 21.96 -3.07 -3.52
N ALA A 193 21.85 -2.92 -2.20
CA ALA A 193 22.54 -1.89 -1.44
C ALA A 193 24.07 -1.99 -1.55
N ASP A 194 24.74 -0.88 -1.83
CA ASP A 194 26.17 -0.73 -1.64
C ASP A 194 26.44 -0.47 -0.15
N VAL A 195 26.69 -1.55 0.59
CA VAL A 195 26.84 -1.52 2.06
C VAL A 195 28.07 -0.71 2.48
N GLU A 196 29.14 -0.73 1.71
CA GLU A 196 30.36 0.04 1.98
C GLU A 196 30.04 1.54 1.89
N ALA A 197 29.38 1.99 0.82
CA ALA A 197 28.97 3.38 0.66
C ALA A 197 27.84 3.78 1.64
N LEU A 198 26.98 2.85 2.05
CA LEU A 198 26.01 3.08 3.11
C LEU A 198 26.71 3.33 4.45
N SER A 199 27.74 2.52 4.79
CA SER A 199 28.48 2.65 6.04
C SER A 199 29.14 4.02 6.21
N GLU A 200 29.60 4.64 5.12
CA GLU A 200 30.16 5.99 5.11
C GLU A 200 29.13 7.08 5.41
N ARG A 201 27.84 6.80 5.25
CA ARG A 201 26.72 7.72 5.47
C ARG A 201 26.02 7.50 6.79
N MET A 202 26.21 6.34 7.41
CA MET A 202 25.63 6.04 8.73
C MET A 202 26.37 6.84 9.83
N GLY A 203 25.62 7.35 10.82
CA GLY A 203 26.16 8.10 11.94
C GLY A 203 25.16 8.25 13.08
N GLU A 204 25.59 8.87 14.18
CA GLU A 204 24.75 9.08 15.36
C GLU A 204 23.49 9.91 15.06
N GLU A 205 23.54 10.77 14.04
CA GLU A 205 22.44 11.59 13.55
C GLU A 205 21.44 10.82 12.66
N THR A 206 21.72 9.58 12.27
CA THR A 206 20.80 8.78 11.48
C THR A 206 19.65 8.27 12.34
N LEU A 207 18.43 8.71 12.06
CA LEU A 207 17.21 8.28 12.75
C LEU A 207 16.77 6.90 12.31
N LEU A 208 16.83 6.66 11.00
CA LEU A 208 16.31 5.46 10.37
C LEU A 208 17.10 5.15 9.12
N VAL A 209 17.36 3.86 8.87
CA VAL A 209 17.74 3.33 7.57
C VAL A 209 16.65 2.41 7.06
N TYR A 210 16.24 2.60 5.82
CA TYR A 210 15.24 1.79 5.12
C TYR A 210 15.90 0.97 4.02
N ALA A 211 15.63 -0.33 3.99
CA ALA A 211 15.95 -1.23 2.88
C ALA A 211 14.71 -2.02 2.49
N GLU A 212 14.63 -2.49 1.25
CA GLU A 212 13.50 -3.28 0.78
C GLU A 212 13.93 -4.56 0.08
N THR A 213 13.18 -5.63 0.32
CA THR A 213 13.36 -6.93 -0.33
C THR A 213 11.98 -7.55 -0.65
N PRO A 214 11.64 -7.77 -1.92
CA PRO A 214 12.38 -7.38 -3.13
C PRO A 214 12.52 -5.86 -3.28
N THR A 215 13.56 -5.40 -3.99
CA THR A 215 13.74 -3.98 -4.32
C THR A 215 12.73 -3.53 -5.38
N VAL A 216 12.60 -2.22 -5.59
CA VAL A 216 11.72 -1.66 -6.63
C VAL A 216 12.10 -2.11 -8.06
N ARG A 217 13.27 -2.70 -8.25
CA ARG A 217 13.75 -3.29 -9.52
C ARG A 217 13.59 -4.81 -9.58
N GLY A 218 12.94 -5.39 -8.57
CA GLY A 218 12.67 -6.82 -8.47
C GLY A 218 13.82 -7.67 -7.92
N THR A 219 14.99 -7.11 -7.67
CA THR A 219 16.12 -7.85 -7.09
C THR A 219 15.86 -8.20 -5.63
N ILE A 220 16.27 -9.38 -5.20
CA ILE A 220 16.26 -9.76 -3.78
C ILE A 220 17.47 -9.12 -3.12
N GLU A 221 17.25 -8.34 -2.05
CA GLU A 221 18.32 -7.74 -1.26
C GLU A 221 19.02 -8.82 -0.41
N GLU A 222 20.29 -9.09 -0.71
CA GLU A 222 21.08 -10.15 -0.10
C GLU A 222 21.94 -9.67 1.09
N ARG A 223 21.87 -8.38 1.43
CA ARG A 223 22.76 -7.73 2.42
C ARG A 223 22.00 -7.14 3.61
N LEU A 224 20.75 -7.60 3.86
CA LEU A 224 19.92 -7.08 4.95
C LEU A 224 20.58 -7.24 6.34
N ASP A 225 21.27 -8.34 6.56
CA ASP A 225 22.04 -8.59 7.80
C ASP A 225 23.11 -7.53 8.03
N ALA A 226 23.90 -7.21 7.00
CA ALA A 226 24.95 -6.20 7.08
C ALA A 226 24.36 -4.78 7.27
N ILE A 227 23.20 -4.48 6.67
CA ILE A 227 22.50 -3.22 6.89
C ILE A 227 21.98 -3.13 8.33
N GLY A 228 21.42 -4.23 8.85
CA GLY A 228 20.97 -4.35 10.24
C GLY A 228 22.09 -4.13 11.25
N ASP A 229 23.27 -4.72 11.02
CA ASP A 229 24.46 -4.50 11.84
C ASP A 229 24.88 -3.01 11.85
N LEU A 230 24.94 -2.36 10.70
CA LEU A 230 25.24 -0.93 10.59
C LEU A 230 24.22 -0.06 11.33
N ALA A 231 22.93 -0.40 11.24
CA ALA A 231 21.88 0.30 11.97
C ALA A 231 22.05 0.15 13.48
N ALA A 232 22.32 -1.07 13.96
CA ALA A 232 22.56 -1.34 15.36
C ALA A 232 23.78 -0.57 15.90
N ASP A 233 24.88 -0.54 15.17
CA ASP A 233 26.11 0.16 15.54
C ASP A 233 25.92 1.69 15.66
N SER A 234 25.08 2.29 14.80
CA SER A 234 24.76 3.72 14.83
C SER A 234 23.58 4.03 15.76
N GLY A 235 22.86 2.99 16.23
CA GLY A 235 21.62 3.09 16.98
C GLY A 235 20.44 3.64 16.14
N ALA A 236 20.53 3.66 14.82
CA ALA A 236 19.42 4.00 13.93
C ALA A 236 18.34 2.90 13.97
N LEU A 237 17.07 3.26 13.72
CA LEU A 237 16.06 2.22 13.49
C LEU A 237 16.28 1.58 12.12
N PHE A 238 16.26 0.25 12.08
CA PHE A 238 16.27 -0.52 10.84
C PHE A 238 14.85 -0.86 10.41
N VAL A 239 14.46 -0.37 9.24
CA VAL A 239 13.13 -0.61 8.64
C VAL A 239 13.29 -1.44 7.38
N VAL A 240 12.64 -2.59 7.34
CA VAL A 240 12.63 -3.49 6.17
C VAL A 240 11.30 -3.40 5.47
N GLY A 241 11.33 -3.12 4.15
CA GLY A 241 10.19 -3.17 3.26
C GLY A 241 10.04 -4.52 2.58
N SER A 242 8.83 -5.09 2.57
CA SER A 242 8.52 -6.34 1.87
C SER A 242 7.01 -6.49 1.65
N ASP A 243 6.57 -7.68 1.25
CA ASP A 243 5.15 -8.04 1.13
C ASP A 243 4.90 -9.47 1.62
N PRO A 244 3.64 -9.85 1.92
CA PRO A 244 3.32 -11.14 2.52
C PRO A 244 3.74 -12.36 1.69
N VAL A 245 3.77 -12.24 0.35
CA VAL A 245 4.18 -13.35 -0.52
C VAL A 245 5.69 -13.54 -0.45
N ALA A 246 6.45 -12.46 -0.57
CA ALA A 246 7.89 -12.49 -0.48
C ALA A 246 8.38 -12.98 0.91
N LEU A 247 7.74 -12.52 1.98
CA LEU A 247 8.07 -12.91 3.35
C LEU A 247 7.85 -14.40 3.67
N SER A 248 7.11 -15.13 2.83
CA SER A 248 6.90 -16.57 3.02
C SER A 248 8.12 -17.44 2.69
N VAL A 249 9.07 -16.91 1.90
CA VAL A 249 10.27 -17.63 1.45
C VAL A 249 11.57 -16.85 1.67
N LEU A 250 11.49 -15.54 1.89
CA LEU A 250 12.66 -14.71 2.19
C LEU A 250 12.91 -14.66 3.71
N GLU A 251 14.11 -14.24 4.06
CA GLU A 251 14.51 -14.08 5.45
C GLU A 251 13.62 -13.07 6.17
N ARG A 252 13.15 -13.45 7.37
CA ARG A 252 12.22 -12.60 8.11
C ARG A 252 12.90 -11.32 8.60
N PRO A 253 12.22 -10.17 8.55
CA PRO A 253 12.76 -8.91 9.05
C PRO A 253 13.34 -8.98 10.46
N ALA A 254 12.71 -9.71 11.37
CA ALA A 254 13.24 -9.89 12.75
C ALA A 254 14.59 -10.60 12.79
N ASP A 255 14.83 -11.56 11.90
CA ASP A 255 16.05 -12.38 11.90
C ASP A 255 17.27 -11.59 11.37
N VAL A 256 17.05 -10.55 10.59
CA VAL A 256 18.07 -9.59 10.11
C VAL A 256 18.18 -8.32 10.98
N GLY A 257 17.56 -8.32 12.15
CA GLY A 257 17.66 -7.23 13.11
C GLY A 257 16.75 -6.04 12.86
N ALA A 258 15.71 -6.15 12.02
CA ALA A 258 14.76 -5.06 11.79
C ALA A 258 14.01 -4.68 13.07
N ASP A 259 13.84 -3.38 13.27
CA ASP A 259 13.01 -2.78 14.31
C ASP A 259 11.55 -2.68 13.88
N VAL A 260 11.34 -2.43 12.58
CA VAL A 260 10.05 -2.27 11.94
C VAL A 260 10.07 -2.96 10.58
N ALA A 261 9.00 -3.70 10.28
CA ALA A 261 8.71 -4.18 8.94
C ALA A 261 7.51 -3.43 8.38
N ILE A 262 7.62 -3.00 7.13
CA ILE A 262 6.54 -2.33 6.40
C ILE A 262 6.31 -2.99 5.05
N GLY A 263 5.20 -2.68 4.39
CA GLY A 263 4.99 -3.19 3.04
C GLY A 263 3.59 -2.99 2.52
N GLU A 264 3.31 -3.57 1.35
CA GLU A 264 1.98 -3.60 0.76
C GLU A 264 1.37 -5.00 0.99
N ALA A 265 0.37 -5.06 1.87
CA ALA A 265 -0.32 -6.32 2.18
C ALA A 265 -1.49 -6.60 1.22
N ALA A 266 -1.98 -5.59 0.50
CA ALA A 266 -3.05 -5.76 -0.48
C ALA A 266 -2.61 -6.43 -1.79
N THR A 267 -1.37 -6.86 -1.90
CA THR A 267 -0.92 -7.81 -2.93
C THR A 267 -1.76 -9.10 -2.91
N LEU A 268 -2.36 -9.41 -1.77
CA LEU A 268 -3.32 -10.48 -1.58
C LEU A 268 -4.66 -9.92 -1.13
N GLY A 269 -5.76 -10.44 -1.68
CA GLY A 269 -7.12 -10.07 -1.26
C GLY A 269 -7.79 -8.96 -2.06
N LEU A 270 -7.04 -8.15 -2.80
CA LEU A 270 -7.58 -7.17 -3.76
C LEU A 270 -6.95 -7.37 -5.14
N PRO A 271 -7.73 -7.25 -6.22
CA PRO A 271 -7.14 -7.06 -7.54
C PRO A 271 -6.40 -5.71 -7.58
N ALA A 272 -5.37 -5.61 -8.40
CA ALA A 272 -4.69 -4.35 -8.65
C ALA A 272 -5.67 -3.38 -9.35
N ALA A 273 -6.30 -2.49 -8.58
CA ALA A 273 -7.32 -1.58 -9.10
C ALA A 273 -7.35 -0.26 -8.33
N TYR A 274 -7.39 0.85 -9.05
CA TYR A 274 -7.69 2.19 -8.54
C TYR A 274 -6.77 2.68 -7.38
N GLY A 275 -5.61 2.07 -7.18
CA GLY A 275 -4.67 2.44 -6.12
C GLY A 275 -5.19 2.17 -4.71
N MET A 276 -6.18 1.29 -4.55
CA MET A 276 -6.61 0.84 -3.23
C MET A 276 -5.57 -0.14 -2.67
N GLY A 277 -5.12 0.09 -1.44
CA GLY A 277 -4.11 -0.70 -0.77
C GLY A 277 -4.42 -0.99 0.69
N THR A 278 -3.60 -1.80 1.31
CA THR A 278 -3.47 -1.90 2.77
C THR A 278 -2.01 -2.14 3.12
N GLY A 279 -1.45 -1.22 3.91
CA GLY A 279 -0.07 -1.34 4.35
C GLY A 279 0.11 -2.41 5.41
N LEU A 280 1.24 -3.09 5.34
CA LEU A 280 1.78 -3.88 6.43
C LEU A 280 2.57 -2.95 7.35
N PHE A 281 2.42 -3.11 8.66
CA PHE A 281 3.26 -2.47 9.66
C PHE A 281 3.39 -3.40 10.86
N ALA A 282 4.60 -3.90 11.09
CA ALA A 282 4.95 -4.70 12.26
C ALA A 282 6.19 -4.11 12.94
N CYS A 283 6.34 -4.31 14.25
CA CYS A 283 7.45 -3.74 14.99
C CYS A 283 7.79 -4.54 16.25
N ARG A 284 8.93 -4.18 16.87
CA ARG A 284 9.34 -4.71 18.20
C ARG A 284 8.33 -4.34 19.28
N GLU A 285 8.25 -5.16 20.33
CA GLU A 285 7.30 -4.99 21.44
C GLU A 285 7.47 -3.65 22.17
N GLU A 286 8.68 -3.14 22.28
CA GLU A 286 8.96 -1.85 22.93
C GLU A 286 8.25 -0.67 22.26
N PHE A 287 7.91 -0.78 20.97
CA PHE A 287 7.18 0.23 20.21
C PHE A 287 5.65 0.06 20.23
N LEU A 288 5.11 -0.94 20.94
CA LEU A 288 3.68 -1.23 21.03
C LEU A 288 2.83 0.03 21.26
N ARG A 289 3.27 0.94 22.12
CA ARG A 289 2.56 2.19 22.42
C ARG A 289 2.71 3.28 21.36
N GLN A 290 3.55 3.06 20.36
CA GLN A 290 3.86 4.01 19.29
C GLN A 290 3.36 3.55 17.92
N VAL A 291 2.88 2.30 17.81
CA VAL A 291 2.37 1.73 16.55
C VAL A 291 1.24 2.60 15.98
N PRO A 292 1.32 3.02 14.71
CA PRO A 292 0.24 3.72 14.04
C PRO A 292 -0.97 2.81 13.77
N GLY A 293 -2.09 3.40 13.36
CA GLY A 293 -3.26 2.64 12.93
C GLY A 293 -4.01 1.97 14.07
N ARG A 294 -4.57 0.81 13.79
CA ARG A 294 -5.45 0.08 14.72
C ARG A 294 -4.82 -1.23 15.18
N LEU A 295 -5.02 -1.52 16.46
CA LEU A 295 -4.63 -2.79 17.09
C LEU A 295 -5.87 -3.45 17.70
N VAL A 296 -6.03 -4.73 17.44
CA VAL A 296 -7.00 -5.58 18.11
C VAL A 296 -6.29 -6.35 19.22
N GLY A 297 -6.83 -6.25 20.43
CA GLY A 297 -6.37 -7.02 21.58
C GLY A 297 -7.33 -8.18 21.88
N ALA A 298 -6.78 -9.29 22.35
CA ALA A 298 -7.55 -10.39 22.89
C ALA A 298 -7.69 -10.21 24.41
N SER A 299 -8.90 -10.48 24.94
CA SER A 299 -9.24 -10.43 26.36
C SER A 299 -10.20 -11.58 26.69
N GLU A 300 -10.74 -11.59 27.91
CA GLU A 300 -11.80 -12.50 28.32
C GLU A 300 -13.04 -11.71 28.73
N ASP A 301 -14.22 -12.25 28.41
CA ASP A 301 -15.47 -11.69 28.91
C ASP A 301 -15.71 -12.06 30.40
N ALA A 302 -16.79 -11.54 30.98
CA ALA A 302 -17.13 -11.81 32.35
C ALA A 302 -17.37 -13.32 32.68
N SER A 303 -17.51 -14.15 31.67
CA SER A 303 -17.67 -15.62 31.79
C SER A 303 -16.36 -16.38 31.51
N GLY A 304 -15.23 -15.70 31.31
CA GLY A 304 -13.93 -16.28 30.95
C GLY A 304 -13.85 -16.79 29.53
N ARG A 305 -14.73 -16.35 28.60
CA ARG A 305 -14.65 -16.66 27.19
C ARG A 305 -13.78 -15.62 26.49
N ARG A 306 -12.97 -16.08 25.53
CA ARG A 306 -12.17 -15.18 24.70
C ARG A 306 -13.05 -14.12 24.03
N ALA A 307 -12.62 -12.89 24.12
CA ALA A 307 -13.24 -11.73 23.53
C ALA A 307 -12.16 -10.85 22.87
N TYR A 308 -12.57 -10.06 21.89
CA TYR A 308 -11.67 -9.18 21.16
C TYR A 308 -12.16 -7.74 21.28
N THR A 309 -11.21 -6.80 21.34
CA THR A 309 -11.52 -5.38 21.44
C THR A 309 -10.50 -4.56 20.63
N LEU A 310 -10.99 -3.50 20.01
CA LEU A 310 -10.12 -2.50 19.42
C LEU A 310 -9.44 -1.74 20.56
N THR A 311 -8.10 -1.72 20.58
CA THR A 311 -7.37 -1.03 21.64
C THR A 311 -7.51 0.48 21.47
N LEU A 312 -7.94 1.15 22.55
CA LEU A 312 -7.97 2.62 22.61
C LEU A 312 -6.55 3.14 22.83
N GLN A 313 -6.09 3.97 21.91
CA GLN A 313 -4.77 4.56 21.97
C GLN A 313 -4.87 6.08 22.11
N THR A 314 -4.12 6.66 23.05
CA THR A 314 -4.12 8.10 23.32
C THR A 314 -3.63 8.95 22.18
N ARG A 315 -2.99 8.35 21.18
CA ARG A 315 -2.49 9.00 19.99
C ARG A 315 -3.54 9.27 18.91
N GLU A 316 -4.77 8.81 19.12
CA GLU A 316 -5.86 9.05 18.16
C GLU A 316 -6.47 10.44 18.35
N GLN A 317 -6.75 11.12 17.23
CA GLN A 317 -7.23 12.50 17.22
C GLN A 317 -8.53 12.71 18.00
N HIS A 318 -9.46 11.75 17.95
CA HIS A 318 -10.74 11.85 18.64
C HIS A 318 -10.65 11.60 20.16
N ILE A 319 -9.50 11.11 20.64
CA ILE A 319 -9.25 10.91 22.07
C ILE A 319 -8.48 12.09 22.65
N ARG A 320 -7.37 12.48 22.01
CA ARG A 320 -6.51 13.62 22.43
C ARG A 320 -5.85 14.27 21.23
N ARG A 321 -6.55 15.22 20.61
CA ARG A 321 -6.11 15.88 19.37
C ARG A 321 -4.67 16.40 19.42
N GLU A 322 -4.29 17.10 20.49
CA GLU A 322 -2.96 17.71 20.65
C GLU A 322 -1.84 16.70 20.87
N ARG A 323 -2.20 15.44 21.13
CA ARG A 323 -1.26 14.33 21.34
C ARG A 323 -1.39 13.23 20.30
N ALA A 324 -2.19 13.47 19.27
CA ALA A 324 -2.29 12.54 18.15
C ALA A 324 -0.94 12.46 17.43
N THR A 325 -0.46 11.24 17.22
CA THR A 325 0.83 10.98 16.58
C THR A 325 0.68 10.36 15.21
N SER A 326 -0.54 9.99 14.81
CA SER A 326 -0.87 9.39 13.53
C SER A 326 -2.29 9.76 13.11
N ASN A 327 -2.50 9.88 11.79
CA ASN A 327 -3.80 10.12 11.18
C ASN A 327 -4.39 8.86 10.52
N ILE A 328 -3.78 7.71 10.71
CA ILE A 328 -4.24 6.45 10.15
C ILE A 328 -5.60 6.07 10.74
N CYS A 329 -6.56 5.81 9.86
CA CYS A 329 -7.95 5.49 10.21
C CYS A 329 -8.24 3.99 10.10
N THR A 330 -9.48 3.59 10.37
CA THR A 330 -9.95 2.18 10.32
C THR A 330 -10.42 1.73 8.94
N ASN A 331 -10.39 2.58 7.92
CA ASN A 331 -10.96 2.27 6.61
C ASN A 331 -10.34 1.01 5.98
N GLN A 332 -9.03 0.81 6.12
CA GLN A 332 -8.31 -0.33 5.56
C GLN A 332 -8.55 -1.65 6.33
N ALA A 333 -9.25 -1.63 7.45
CA ALA A 333 -9.57 -2.86 8.19
C ALA A 333 -10.36 -3.88 7.35
N TRP A 334 -11.24 -3.42 6.43
CA TRP A 334 -11.94 -4.31 5.53
C TRP A 334 -11.00 -4.93 4.48
N VAL A 335 -9.99 -4.20 4.00
CA VAL A 335 -8.97 -4.75 3.10
C VAL A 335 -8.08 -5.74 3.85
N ALA A 336 -7.68 -5.43 5.09
CA ALA A 336 -6.96 -6.36 5.95
C ALA A 336 -7.74 -7.67 6.18
N LEU A 337 -9.07 -7.59 6.37
CA LEU A 337 -9.95 -8.76 6.41
C LEU A 337 -9.85 -9.60 5.12
N ARG A 338 -9.89 -8.95 3.95
CA ARG A 338 -9.76 -9.65 2.65
C ARG A 338 -8.42 -10.33 2.50
N THR A 339 -7.34 -9.64 2.88
CA THR A 339 -5.98 -10.22 2.89
C THR A 339 -5.90 -11.43 3.82
N ALA A 340 -6.48 -11.35 5.03
CA ALA A 340 -6.53 -12.49 5.95
C ALA A 340 -7.30 -13.68 5.37
N MET A 341 -8.42 -13.45 4.71
CA MET A 341 -9.19 -14.50 4.03
C MET A 341 -8.39 -15.15 2.90
N HIS A 342 -7.65 -14.36 2.12
CA HIS A 342 -6.82 -14.87 1.04
C HIS A 342 -5.64 -15.68 1.58
N LEU A 343 -4.91 -15.17 2.58
CA LEU A 343 -3.84 -15.90 3.27
C LEU A 343 -4.34 -17.22 3.86
N ALA A 344 -5.50 -17.21 4.51
CA ALA A 344 -6.10 -18.41 5.07
C ALA A 344 -6.53 -19.42 4.00
N TRP A 345 -6.95 -18.94 2.81
CA TRP A 345 -7.28 -19.79 1.68
C TRP A 345 -6.06 -20.45 1.06
N LEU A 346 -4.97 -19.71 0.89
CA LEU A 346 -3.70 -20.27 0.42
C LEU A 346 -3.13 -21.26 1.43
N GLY A 347 -3.22 -20.94 2.70
CA GLY A 347 -2.49 -21.67 3.75
C GLY A 347 -0.96 -21.54 3.59
N PRO A 348 -0.18 -22.15 4.47
CA PRO A 348 1.28 -22.06 4.39
C PRO A 348 1.86 -22.64 3.09
N ASP A 349 1.40 -23.80 2.67
CA ASP A 349 1.92 -24.48 1.49
C ASP A 349 1.59 -23.69 0.21
N GLY A 350 0.33 -23.27 0.02
CA GLY A 350 -0.06 -22.48 -1.15
C GLY A 350 0.60 -21.11 -1.22
N LEU A 351 0.92 -20.49 -0.09
CA LEU A 351 1.64 -19.23 -0.05
C LEU A 351 3.11 -19.43 -0.46
N ILE A 352 3.76 -20.53 -0.01
CA ILE A 352 5.10 -20.90 -0.43
C ILE A 352 5.14 -21.23 -1.92
N ASP A 353 4.21 -22.05 -2.42
CA ASP A 353 4.12 -22.39 -3.85
C ASP A 353 4.00 -21.12 -4.71
N LEU A 354 3.13 -20.16 -4.30
CA LEU A 354 2.98 -18.88 -4.99
C LEU A 354 4.28 -18.07 -4.99
N ALA A 355 5.00 -18.06 -3.87
CA ALA A 355 6.26 -17.33 -3.75
C ALA A 355 7.39 -17.98 -4.57
N GLU A 356 7.48 -19.31 -4.61
CA GLU A 356 8.44 -20.04 -5.45
C GLU A 356 8.20 -19.75 -6.94
N ASP A 357 6.94 -19.68 -7.35
CA ASP A 357 6.55 -19.24 -8.68
C ASP A 357 7.01 -17.80 -8.98
N CYS A 358 6.89 -16.90 -8.00
CA CYS A 358 7.36 -15.52 -8.12
C CYS A 358 8.90 -15.41 -8.28
N VAL A 359 9.66 -16.42 -7.92
CA VAL A 359 11.12 -16.52 -8.18
C VAL A 359 11.38 -17.19 -9.54
N THR A 360 10.66 -18.23 -9.85
CA THR A 360 10.92 -19.08 -11.04
C THR A 360 10.49 -18.40 -12.33
N ARG A 361 9.27 -17.86 -12.39
CA ARG A 361 8.72 -17.22 -13.60
C ARG A 361 9.57 -16.06 -14.14
N PRO A 362 9.95 -15.05 -13.33
CA PRO A 362 10.78 -13.95 -13.85
C PRO A 362 12.14 -14.44 -14.36
N LYS A 363 12.75 -15.44 -13.71
CA LYS A 363 14.01 -16.03 -14.15
C LYS A 363 13.88 -16.71 -15.52
N GLU A 364 12.83 -17.50 -15.73
CA GLU A 364 12.57 -18.18 -16.99
C GLU A 364 12.22 -17.20 -18.11
N LEU A 365 11.39 -16.19 -17.78
CA LEU A 365 11.02 -15.14 -18.75
C LEU A 365 12.22 -14.29 -19.14
N ALA A 366 13.05 -13.89 -18.18
CA ALA A 366 14.27 -13.11 -18.45
C ALA A 366 15.22 -13.88 -19.37
N ALA A 367 15.45 -15.17 -19.14
CA ALA A 367 16.28 -16.00 -20.00
C ALA A 367 15.73 -16.09 -21.45
N ARG A 368 14.40 -16.20 -21.62
CA ARG A 368 13.76 -16.19 -22.95
C ARG A 368 13.84 -14.84 -23.64
N ILE A 369 13.86 -13.75 -22.87
CA ILE A 369 14.02 -12.39 -23.39
C ILE A 369 15.46 -12.12 -23.80
N ASP A 370 16.45 -12.62 -23.05
CA ASP A 370 17.88 -12.47 -23.37
C ASP A 370 18.26 -13.14 -24.72
N ASP A 371 17.50 -14.16 -25.14
CA ASP A 371 17.62 -14.77 -26.47
C ASP A 371 17.09 -13.86 -27.61
N ILE A 372 16.45 -12.72 -27.30
CA ILE A 372 15.92 -11.78 -28.29
C ILE A 372 17.04 -10.81 -28.69
N ARG A 373 17.34 -10.76 -29.99
CA ARG A 373 18.35 -9.84 -30.50
C ARG A 373 17.96 -8.38 -30.21
N GLY A 374 18.86 -7.64 -29.60
CA GLY A 374 18.65 -6.22 -29.25
C GLY A 374 18.06 -5.99 -27.86
N ILE A 375 17.93 -7.06 -27.07
CA ILE A 375 17.50 -6.97 -25.67
C ILE A 375 18.47 -7.80 -24.81
N GLY A 376 18.84 -7.26 -23.66
CA GLY A 376 19.59 -7.97 -22.61
C GLY A 376 18.75 -8.06 -21.33
N ALA A 377 18.59 -9.25 -20.77
CA ALA A 377 17.81 -9.49 -19.56
C ALA A 377 18.34 -10.69 -18.74
N PRO A 378 18.35 -10.59 -17.41
CA PRO A 378 18.07 -9.39 -16.63
C PRO A 378 19.26 -8.41 -16.64
N VAL A 379 19.01 -7.12 -16.37
CA VAL A 379 20.09 -6.10 -16.27
C VAL A 379 20.98 -6.34 -15.04
N HIS A 380 20.39 -6.81 -13.96
CA HIS A 380 21.09 -7.12 -12.71
C HIS A 380 21.35 -8.63 -12.63
N ASP A 381 22.61 -9.03 -12.41
CA ASP A 381 23.00 -10.45 -12.24
C ASP A 381 22.72 -10.91 -10.79
N ARG A 382 21.43 -10.97 -10.44
CA ARG A 382 20.90 -11.27 -9.11
C ARG A 382 19.69 -12.19 -9.17
N HIS A 383 19.26 -12.68 -8.01
CA HIS A 383 17.94 -13.29 -7.88
C HIS A 383 16.85 -12.24 -7.94
N HIS A 384 15.77 -12.55 -8.64
CA HIS A 384 14.63 -11.65 -8.81
C HIS A 384 13.36 -12.28 -8.24
N PHE A 385 12.44 -11.41 -7.87
CA PHE A 385 11.11 -11.77 -7.37
C PHE A 385 10.04 -11.04 -8.16
N ARG A 386 9.17 -11.74 -8.88
CA ARG A 386 8.11 -11.28 -9.79
C ARG A 386 8.59 -10.46 -10.99
N GLU A 387 9.54 -9.58 -10.82
CA GLU A 387 9.90 -8.59 -11.82
C GLU A 387 11.41 -8.43 -11.98
N PHE A 388 11.79 -7.95 -13.14
CA PHE A 388 13.18 -7.68 -13.48
C PHE A 388 13.26 -6.54 -14.50
N VAL A 389 14.46 -6.02 -14.70
CA VAL A 389 14.75 -4.98 -15.70
C VAL A 389 15.39 -5.61 -16.93
N ALA A 390 14.92 -5.22 -18.11
CA ALA A 390 15.52 -5.55 -19.40
C ALA A 390 16.03 -4.27 -20.09
N ARG A 391 17.17 -4.37 -20.75
CA ARG A 391 17.78 -3.27 -21.54
C ARG A 391 17.53 -3.50 -23.01
N THR A 392 17.12 -2.47 -23.72
CA THR A 392 16.79 -2.49 -25.16
C THR A 392 17.77 -1.63 -25.96
N ASP A 393 18.15 -2.09 -27.18
CA ASP A 393 18.93 -1.29 -28.12
C ASP A 393 18.10 -0.12 -28.70
N GLN A 394 16.79 -0.34 -28.87
CA GLN A 394 15.84 0.69 -29.28
C GLN A 394 15.44 1.54 -28.07
N PRO A 395 14.96 2.79 -28.25
CA PRO A 395 14.43 3.57 -27.15
C PRO A 395 13.29 2.85 -26.45
N ALA A 396 13.38 2.69 -25.14
CA ALA A 396 12.41 1.95 -24.32
C ALA A 396 10.97 2.44 -24.50
N ALA A 397 10.78 3.76 -24.67
CA ALA A 397 9.47 4.34 -24.94
C ALA A 397 8.88 3.89 -26.30
N ALA A 398 9.72 3.65 -27.31
CA ALA A 398 9.26 3.14 -28.60
C ALA A 398 8.87 1.66 -28.48
N VAL A 399 9.68 0.85 -27.78
CA VAL A 399 9.38 -0.55 -27.52
C VAL A 399 8.06 -0.69 -26.73
N ALA A 400 7.88 0.11 -25.68
CA ALA A 400 6.65 0.10 -24.89
C ALA A 400 5.42 0.51 -25.70
N ALA A 401 5.53 1.54 -26.58
CA ALA A 401 4.43 1.97 -27.44
C ALA A 401 4.09 0.93 -28.53
N ASP A 402 5.05 0.14 -28.97
CA ASP A 402 4.81 -0.97 -29.91
C ASP A 402 4.09 -2.12 -29.20
N LEU A 403 4.54 -2.48 -27.98
CA LEU A 403 3.88 -3.47 -27.15
C LEU A 403 2.43 -3.07 -26.80
N GLU A 404 2.18 -1.79 -26.48
CA GLU A 404 0.85 -1.27 -26.17
C GLU A 404 -0.10 -1.44 -27.37
N ARG A 405 0.37 -1.21 -28.60
CA ARG A 405 -0.42 -1.46 -29.83
C ARG A 405 -0.76 -2.94 -30.04
N ASP A 406 0.08 -3.83 -29.52
CA ASP A 406 -0.14 -5.27 -29.56
C ASP A 406 -0.89 -5.81 -28.32
N GLY A 407 -1.32 -4.90 -27.43
CA GLY A 407 -2.15 -5.22 -26.25
C GLY A 407 -1.39 -5.54 -24.98
N TYR A 408 -0.11 -5.15 -24.84
CA TYR A 408 0.72 -5.41 -23.68
C TYR A 408 1.25 -4.14 -23.03
N ALA A 409 1.27 -4.10 -21.69
CA ALA A 409 1.81 -2.96 -20.95
C ALA A 409 3.07 -3.36 -20.15
N VAL A 410 4.11 -2.51 -20.25
CA VAL A 410 5.35 -2.59 -19.46
C VAL A 410 5.74 -1.23 -18.91
N HIS A 411 6.54 -1.18 -17.85
CA HIS A 411 7.08 0.09 -17.36
C HIS A 411 8.31 0.53 -18.14
N VAL A 412 8.34 1.79 -18.57
CA VAL A 412 9.55 2.47 -19.05
C VAL A 412 10.26 3.09 -17.87
N LEU A 413 11.52 2.75 -17.65
CA LEU A 413 12.32 3.24 -16.53
C LEU A 413 13.24 4.41 -16.93
N ASP A 414 13.87 4.30 -18.09
CA ASP A 414 14.74 5.32 -18.68
C ASP A 414 14.79 5.17 -20.22
N GLU A 415 15.79 5.76 -20.86
CA GLU A 415 15.91 5.78 -22.32
C GLU A 415 16.00 4.37 -22.94
N HIS A 416 16.59 3.40 -22.23
CA HIS A 416 16.87 2.05 -22.72
C HIS A 416 16.48 0.92 -21.77
N GLU A 417 15.73 1.19 -20.72
CA GLU A 417 15.34 0.17 -19.75
C GLU A 417 13.81 0.10 -19.59
N ILE A 418 13.31 -1.13 -19.69
CA ILE A 418 11.92 -1.48 -19.36
C ILE A 418 11.92 -2.42 -18.15
N GLN A 419 10.89 -2.35 -17.34
CA GLN A 419 10.66 -3.29 -16.24
C GLN A 419 9.47 -4.17 -16.59
N ILE A 420 9.63 -5.46 -16.36
CA ILE A 420 8.67 -6.51 -16.72
C ILE A 420 8.35 -7.29 -15.45
N CYS A 421 7.06 -7.39 -15.11
CA CYS A 421 6.54 -8.17 -14.00
C CYS A 421 5.73 -9.36 -14.51
N THR A 422 5.90 -10.52 -13.88
CA THR A 422 5.12 -11.71 -14.19
C THR A 422 4.52 -12.30 -12.92
N THR A 423 3.24 -12.62 -13.00
CA THR A 423 2.46 -13.31 -12.00
C THR A 423 1.65 -14.43 -12.65
N GLU A 424 0.86 -15.17 -11.89
CA GLU A 424 -0.03 -16.19 -12.45
C GLU A 424 -1.13 -15.61 -13.33
N THR A 425 -1.44 -14.30 -13.21
CA THR A 425 -2.51 -13.68 -14.00
C THR A 425 -2.13 -13.38 -15.43
N ASN A 426 -0.83 -13.28 -15.75
CA ASN A 426 -0.32 -13.01 -17.10
C ASN A 426 0.49 -14.17 -17.71
N GLU A 427 0.56 -15.32 -17.03
CA GLU A 427 1.35 -16.48 -17.45
C GLU A 427 0.97 -16.99 -18.84
N ASP A 428 -0.33 -17.14 -19.11
CA ASP A 428 -0.85 -17.62 -20.39
C ASP A 428 -0.52 -16.68 -21.58
N ALA A 429 -0.19 -15.43 -21.29
CA ALA A 429 0.11 -14.41 -22.29
C ALA A 429 1.61 -14.31 -22.65
N ILE A 430 2.49 -15.00 -21.92
CA ILE A 430 3.96 -14.88 -22.08
C ILE A 430 4.41 -15.16 -23.52
N ASP A 431 3.88 -16.16 -24.19
CA ASP A 431 4.31 -16.50 -25.55
C ASP A 431 3.96 -15.39 -26.55
N GLY A 432 2.74 -14.85 -26.48
CA GLY A 432 2.34 -13.69 -27.30
C GLY A 432 3.13 -12.44 -26.99
N PHE A 433 3.38 -12.16 -25.70
CA PHE A 433 4.22 -11.06 -25.27
C PHE A 433 5.64 -11.14 -25.86
N LEU A 434 6.28 -12.32 -25.86
CA LEU A 434 7.60 -12.53 -26.42
C LEU A 434 7.63 -12.37 -27.97
N GLU A 435 6.54 -12.71 -28.66
CA GLU A 435 6.42 -12.43 -30.10
C GLU A 435 6.35 -10.94 -30.37
N ALA A 436 5.47 -10.21 -29.66
CA ALA A 436 5.35 -8.75 -29.76
C ALA A 436 6.68 -8.05 -29.42
N LEU A 437 7.35 -8.49 -28.33
CA LEU A 437 8.64 -7.92 -27.93
C LEU A 437 9.75 -8.15 -28.97
N ARG A 438 9.78 -9.30 -29.65
CA ARG A 438 10.71 -9.55 -30.77
C ARG A 438 10.47 -8.63 -31.96
N GLU A 439 9.23 -8.24 -32.21
CA GLU A 439 8.90 -7.29 -33.29
C GLU A 439 9.27 -5.86 -32.89
N ALA A 440 8.96 -5.45 -31.67
CA ALA A 440 9.27 -4.14 -31.12
C ALA A 440 10.79 -3.87 -31.00
N ALA A 441 11.61 -4.92 -30.84
CA ALA A 441 13.08 -4.82 -30.71
C ALA A 441 13.82 -4.73 -32.06
N ARG A 442 13.14 -4.81 -33.21
CA ARG A 442 13.74 -4.72 -34.56
C ARG A 442 13.96 -3.28 -34.99
#